data_c70c8011c01d6e9c3e3e8540307297ff
#
_entry.id   c70c8011c01d6e9c3e3e8540307297ff
#
_cell.length_a   1.000
_cell.length_b   1.000
_cell.length_c   1.000
_cell.angle_alpha   90.00
_cell.angle_beta   90.00
_cell.angle_gamma   90.00
#
_symmetry.space_group_name_H-M   'P 1'
#
loop_
_entity.id
_entity.type
_entity.pdbx_description
1 polymer ?
#
loop_
_entity_poly.entity_id
_entity_poly.type
_entity_poly.pdbx_seq_one_letter_code
_entity_poly.pdbx_strand_id
1 'polypeptide(L)'
;EAHEDPQAAPDDPARGEWPYEGVYRVNRRIPIGYRIGGTGICASAVVLAPGYADDASKQAAVARAVAYVCKGIEHPLMTPDYDGGYDVRGWGYTYGLRFLLLLKSRQQVPPAQADAAEKAILFYIDAIQKTQIPEVGGWNYSRGKINEAAPPSPFMTAPTLQALYEARAAGYEIDASVVDRALNYLEQSRAPSG
;
A
#
# COMPACT_ATOMS: atom_id res chain seq x y z
N GLU A 1 -9.03 17.42 5.52
CA GLU A 1 -8.13 17.67 6.66
C GLU A 1 -7.58 16.32 7.12
N ALA A 2 -6.25 16.20 7.28
CA ALA A 2 -5.66 15.03 7.90
C ALA A 2 -6.21 14.95 9.34
N HIS A 3 -6.66 13.76 9.74
CA HIS A 3 -7.04 13.55 11.13
C HIS A 3 -5.77 13.63 11.98
N GLU A 4 -5.48 14.82 12.48
CA GLU A 4 -4.44 15.01 13.48
C GLU A 4 -5.03 14.49 14.80
N ASP A 5 -4.43 13.45 15.36
CA ASP A 5 -4.65 13.16 16.77
C ASP A 5 -4.09 14.37 17.57
N PRO A 6 -4.95 15.20 18.19
CA PRO A 6 -4.47 16.39 18.89
C PRO A 6 -3.58 16.06 20.09
N GLN A 7 -3.49 14.80 20.50
CA GLN A 7 -2.62 14.31 21.57
C GLN A 7 -1.31 13.70 21.06
N ALA A 8 -1.15 13.51 19.75
CA ALA A 8 0.10 13.00 19.19
C ALA A 8 1.21 14.07 19.27
N ALA A 9 2.42 13.65 19.62
CA ALA A 9 3.58 14.54 19.61
C ALA A 9 3.80 15.13 18.21
N PRO A 10 4.41 16.33 18.10
CA PRO A 10 4.61 16.99 16.81
C PRO A 10 5.38 16.16 15.77
N ASP A 11 6.22 15.26 16.23
CA ASP A 11 7.05 14.32 15.47
C ASP A 11 6.44 12.92 15.34
N ASP A 12 5.23 12.69 15.88
CA ASP A 12 4.56 11.40 15.78
C ASP A 12 4.16 11.14 14.32
N PRO A 13 4.63 10.05 13.71
CA PRO A 13 4.22 9.65 12.36
C PRO A 13 2.70 9.52 12.20
N ALA A 14 1.96 9.21 13.27
CA ALA A 14 0.50 9.13 13.23
C ALA A 14 -0.17 10.46 12.79
N ARG A 15 0.49 11.61 12.93
CA ARG A 15 0.00 12.89 12.39
C ARG A 15 0.01 12.96 10.86
N GLY A 16 0.64 12.02 10.19
CA GLY A 16 0.71 11.96 8.74
C GLY A 16 -0.30 11.01 8.11
N GLU A 17 -1.15 10.36 8.91
CA GLU A 17 -2.12 9.42 8.36
C GLU A 17 -3.41 10.09 7.89
N TRP A 18 -3.96 9.56 6.81
CA TRP A 18 -5.35 9.78 6.39
C TRP A 18 -6.08 8.46 6.56
N PRO A 19 -6.80 8.25 7.69
CA PRO A 19 -7.48 6.99 7.95
C PRO A 19 -8.58 6.74 6.91
N TYR A 20 -8.73 5.48 6.53
CA TYR A 20 -9.83 5.05 5.68
C TYR A 20 -11.08 4.86 6.55
N GLU A 21 -11.85 5.92 6.70
CA GLU A 21 -13.07 5.91 7.50
C GLU A 21 -14.19 5.03 6.88
N GLY A 22 -15.06 4.51 7.72
CA GLY A 22 -16.21 3.70 7.29
C GLY A 22 -15.89 2.23 6.98
N VAL A 23 -14.65 1.79 7.11
CA VAL A 23 -14.23 0.40 6.93
C VAL A 23 -14.44 -0.45 8.17
N TYR A 24 -14.31 -1.76 7.98
CA TYR A 24 -14.34 -2.75 9.04
C TYR A 24 -13.28 -2.46 10.12
N ARG A 25 -13.66 -2.59 11.38
CA ARG A 25 -12.78 -2.36 12.52
C ARG A 25 -12.51 -3.64 13.26
N VAL A 26 -11.26 -3.89 13.60
CA VAL A 26 -10.85 -4.99 14.49
C VAL A 26 -10.61 -4.41 15.89
N ASN A 27 -11.32 -4.92 16.89
CA ASN A 27 -11.24 -4.39 18.27
C ASN A 27 -11.45 -2.86 18.33
N ARG A 28 -12.41 -2.34 17.56
CA ARG A 28 -12.72 -0.91 17.42
C ARG A 28 -11.61 -0.04 16.82
N ARG A 29 -10.55 -0.64 16.27
CA ARG A 29 -9.45 0.06 15.61
C ARG A 29 -9.46 -0.21 14.11
N ILE A 30 -9.06 0.77 13.33
CA ILE A 30 -8.84 0.60 11.90
C ILE A 30 -7.56 -0.24 11.72
N PRO A 31 -7.61 -1.38 11.00
CA PRO A 31 -6.42 -2.18 10.71
C PRO A 31 -5.31 -1.37 10.05
N ILE A 32 -4.06 -1.67 10.40
CA ILE A 32 -2.89 -0.94 9.88
C ILE A 32 -2.81 -0.93 8.36
N GLY A 33 -3.21 -1.99 7.68
CA GLY A 33 -3.26 -2.04 6.22
C GLY A 33 -4.19 -0.98 5.61
N TYR A 34 -5.36 -0.74 6.21
CA TYR A 34 -6.25 0.36 5.78
C TYR A 34 -5.66 1.73 6.07
N ARG A 35 -5.00 1.90 7.19
CA ARG A 35 -4.39 3.17 7.57
C ARG A 35 -3.28 3.54 6.59
N ILE A 36 -2.38 2.61 6.26
CA ILE A 36 -1.30 2.81 5.30
C ILE A 36 -1.86 3.02 3.89
N GLY A 37 -2.74 2.12 3.43
CA GLY A 37 -3.29 2.19 2.08
C GLY A 37 -4.17 3.43 1.87
N GLY A 38 -5.01 3.78 2.85
CA GLY A 38 -5.81 5.00 2.80
C GLY A 38 -4.95 6.25 2.75
N THR A 39 -3.90 6.31 3.57
CA THR A 39 -2.91 7.39 3.53
C THR A 39 -2.25 7.49 2.15
N GLY A 40 -1.81 6.36 1.58
CA GLY A 40 -1.22 6.33 0.25
C GLY A 40 -2.15 6.85 -0.84
N ILE A 41 -3.43 6.46 -0.81
CA ILE A 41 -4.46 6.93 -1.76
C ILE A 41 -4.68 8.44 -1.63
N CYS A 42 -4.93 8.93 -0.40
CA CYS A 42 -5.21 10.35 -0.17
C CYS A 42 -4.00 11.22 -0.50
N ALA A 43 -2.81 10.83 -0.06
CA ALA A 43 -1.59 11.56 -0.36
C ALA A 43 -1.29 11.59 -1.87
N SER A 44 -1.54 10.49 -2.58
CA SER A 44 -1.42 10.47 -4.05
C SER A 44 -2.36 11.46 -4.72
N ALA A 45 -3.60 11.57 -4.26
CA ALA A 45 -4.55 12.55 -4.77
C ALA A 45 -4.06 13.99 -4.53
N VAL A 46 -3.46 14.28 -3.38
CA VAL A 46 -2.88 15.60 -3.08
C VAL A 46 -1.69 15.90 -4.00
N VAL A 47 -0.80 14.93 -4.23
CA VAL A 47 0.36 15.07 -5.14
C VAL A 47 -0.09 15.34 -6.58
N LEU A 48 -1.19 14.73 -7.01
CA LEU A 48 -1.74 14.88 -8.36
C LEU A 48 -2.60 16.15 -8.51
N ALA A 49 -2.96 16.81 -7.42
CA ALA A 49 -3.79 18.01 -7.48
C ALA A 49 -3.04 19.18 -8.13
N PRO A 50 -3.73 20.03 -8.91
CA PRO A 50 -3.15 21.24 -9.46
C PRO A 50 -2.53 22.13 -8.36
N GLY A 51 -1.36 22.70 -8.66
CA GLY A 51 -0.66 23.61 -7.75
C GLY A 51 0.04 22.94 -6.57
N TYR A 52 0.16 21.61 -6.54
CA TYR A 52 0.90 20.91 -5.48
C TYR A 52 2.35 21.38 -5.37
N ALA A 53 3.03 21.57 -6.50
CA ALA A 53 4.44 21.96 -6.52
C ALA A 53 4.71 23.34 -5.90
N ASP A 54 3.69 24.22 -5.88
CA ASP A 54 3.79 25.58 -5.38
C ASP A 54 3.15 25.77 -4.00
N ASP A 55 2.65 24.69 -3.39
CA ASP A 55 1.92 24.72 -2.12
C ASP A 55 2.71 24.03 -1.00
N ALA A 56 3.43 24.82 -0.23
CA ALA A 56 4.24 24.32 0.88
C ALA A 56 3.42 23.57 1.95
N SER A 57 2.15 23.92 2.15
CA SER A 57 1.28 23.23 3.11
C SER A 57 0.94 21.82 2.64
N LYS A 58 0.59 21.66 1.35
CA LYS A 58 0.36 20.34 0.75
C LYS A 58 1.62 19.48 0.76
N GLN A 59 2.78 20.10 0.42
CA GLN A 59 4.07 19.40 0.46
C GLN A 59 4.42 18.91 1.87
N ALA A 60 4.19 19.74 2.90
CA ALA A 60 4.40 19.36 4.29
C ALA A 60 3.46 18.23 4.72
N ALA A 61 2.20 18.26 4.30
CA ALA A 61 1.25 17.17 4.58
C ALA A 61 1.68 15.86 3.92
N VAL A 62 2.11 15.91 2.65
CA VAL A 62 2.62 14.74 1.92
C VAL A 62 3.91 14.21 2.55
N ALA A 63 4.82 15.08 3.02
CA ALA A 63 6.03 14.65 3.70
C ALA A 63 5.72 13.86 5.00
N ARG A 64 4.70 14.29 5.76
CA ARG A 64 4.22 13.52 6.92
C ARG A 64 3.62 12.16 6.50
N ALA A 65 2.86 12.12 5.40
CA ALA A 65 2.35 10.88 4.85
C ALA A 65 3.46 9.91 4.43
N VAL A 66 4.54 10.41 3.82
CA VAL A 66 5.73 9.61 3.51
C VAL A 66 6.32 9.00 4.77
N ALA A 67 6.53 9.82 5.81
CA ALA A 67 7.05 9.34 7.10
C ALA A 67 6.15 8.23 7.68
N TYR A 68 4.84 8.42 7.66
CA TYR A 68 3.87 7.44 8.15
C TYR A 68 3.92 6.13 7.37
N VAL A 69 3.87 6.19 6.04
CA VAL A 69 3.89 5.00 5.16
C VAL A 69 5.22 4.25 5.30
N CYS A 70 6.35 4.98 5.36
CA CYS A 70 7.66 4.36 5.58
C CYS A 70 7.77 3.72 6.97
N LYS A 71 7.29 4.38 8.02
CA LYS A 71 7.27 3.82 9.37
C LYS A 71 6.39 2.59 9.50
N GLY A 72 5.34 2.52 8.69
CA GLY A 72 4.38 1.42 8.68
C GLY A 72 5.00 0.04 8.45
N ILE A 73 6.13 -0.06 7.73
CA ILE A 73 6.80 -1.35 7.49
C ILE A 73 7.34 -2.01 8.77
N GLU A 74 7.55 -1.23 9.83
CA GLU A 74 8.04 -1.72 11.11
C GLU A 74 6.90 -2.26 12.00
N HIS A 75 5.66 -2.07 11.61
CA HIS A 75 4.52 -2.52 12.40
C HIS A 75 4.42 -4.05 12.35
N PRO A 76 4.31 -4.75 13.50
CA PRO A 76 4.33 -6.23 13.56
C PRO A 76 3.26 -6.90 12.67
N LEU A 77 2.12 -6.26 12.48
CA LEU A 77 1.05 -6.78 11.62
C LEU A 77 1.29 -6.50 10.12
N MET A 78 2.37 -5.82 9.74
CA MET A 78 2.73 -5.60 8.34
C MET A 78 3.79 -6.56 7.82
N THR A 79 4.32 -7.47 8.65
CA THR A 79 5.20 -8.52 8.15
C THR A 79 4.45 -9.47 7.20
N PRO A 80 5.03 -9.88 6.05
CA PRO A 80 4.41 -10.85 5.16
C PRO A 80 4.26 -12.23 5.82
N ASP A 81 5.06 -12.54 6.82
CA ASP A 81 5.06 -13.81 7.54
C ASP A 81 3.99 -13.88 8.66
N TYR A 82 3.26 -12.80 8.90
CA TYR A 82 2.21 -12.79 9.93
C TYR A 82 1.07 -13.73 9.52
N ASP A 83 0.78 -14.69 10.36
CA ASP A 83 -0.29 -15.68 10.16
C ASP A 83 -1.36 -15.59 11.27
N GLY A 84 -2.03 -14.48 11.35
CA GLY A 84 -3.10 -14.25 12.31
C GLY A 84 -4.32 -13.64 11.65
N GLY A 85 -5.49 -14.01 12.09
CA GLY A 85 -6.82 -13.51 11.81
C GLY A 85 -7.07 -12.60 10.60
N TYR A 86 -8.18 -11.91 10.62
CA TYR A 86 -8.55 -10.96 9.55
C TYR A 86 -7.57 -9.80 9.46
N ASP A 87 -7.01 -9.61 8.30
CA ASP A 87 -6.14 -8.48 8.00
C ASP A 87 -6.31 -7.99 6.56
N VAL A 88 -5.85 -6.78 6.30
CA VAL A 88 -5.89 -6.12 4.99
C VAL A 88 -4.51 -5.58 4.60
N ARG A 89 -3.45 -6.27 4.97
CA ARG A 89 -2.06 -5.89 4.66
C ARG A 89 -1.84 -5.67 3.18
N GLY A 90 -2.37 -6.54 2.33
CA GLY A 90 -2.29 -6.43 0.88
C GLY A 90 -2.73 -5.07 0.36
N TRP A 91 -3.78 -4.49 0.95
CA TRP A 91 -4.22 -3.13 0.67
C TRP A 91 -3.14 -2.10 1.01
N GLY A 92 -2.56 -2.23 2.21
CA GLY A 92 -1.47 -1.37 2.67
C GLY A 92 -0.22 -1.47 1.79
N TYR A 93 0.18 -2.69 1.41
CA TYR A 93 1.32 -2.92 0.52
C TYR A 93 1.12 -2.27 -0.84
N THR A 94 -0.02 -2.53 -1.47
CA THR A 94 -0.32 -2.04 -2.81
C THR A 94 -0.35 -0.52 -2.88
N TYR A 95 -1.10 0.12 -2.02
CA TYR A 95 -1.28 1.58 -2.10
C TYR A 95 -0.16 2.37 -1.41
N GLY A 96 0.52 1.78 -0.42
CA GLY A 96 1.76 2.33 0.11
C GLY A 96 2.87 2.35 -0.95
N LEU A 97 3.05 1.23 -1.66
CA LEU A 97 4.01 1.14 -2.78
C LEU A 97 3.70 2.16 -3.88
N ARG A 98 2.47 2.19 -4.38
CA ARG A 98 2.07 3.09 -5.47
C ARG A 98 2.28 4.57 -5.13
N PHE A 99 2.00 4.95 -3.89
CA PHE A 99 2.25 6.32 -3.42
C PHE A 99 3.74 6.68 -3.47
N LEU A 100 4.61 5.82 -2.94
CA LEU A 100 6.05 6.07 -2.95
C LEU A 100 6.63 6.08 -4.37
N LEU A 101 6.17 5.17 -5.24
CA LEU A 101 6.57 5.15 -6.64
C LEU A 101 6.09 6.40 -7.41
N LEU A 102 4.88 6.90 -7.13
CA LEU A 102 4.40 8.16 -7.70
C LEU A 102 5.31 9.32 -7.35
N LEU A 103 5.70 9.45 -6.08
CA LEU A 103 6.65 10.49 -5.65
C LEU A 103 8.02 10.34 -6.31
N LYS A 104 8.52 9.10 -6.40
CA LYS A 104 9.81 8.80 -7.05
C LYS A 104 9.79 9.17 -8.52
N SER A 105 8.75 8.80 -9.27
CA SER A 105 8.61 9.11 -10.70
C SER A 105 8.55 10.61 -10.98
N ARG A 106 8.05 11.38 -10.01
CA ARG A 106 7.95 12.85 -10.08
C ARG A 106 9.15 13.58 -9.47
N GLN A 107 10.13 12.85 -8.93
CA GLN A 107 11.26 13.43 -8.20
C GLN A 107 10.82 14.31 -7.01
N GLN A 108 9.75 13.90 -6.34
CA GLN A 108 9.10 14.64 -5.25
C GLN A 108 9.22 13.93 -3.88
N VAL A 109 10.03 12.88 -3.79
CA VAL A 109 10.38 12.29 -2.49
C VAL A 109 11.16 13.32 -1.68
N PRO A 110 10.73 13.65 -0.43
CA PRO A 110 11.49 14.59 0.39
C PRO A 110 12.92 14.09 0.60
N PRO A 111 13.96 14.93 0.37
CA PRO A 111 15.36 14.47 0.44
C PRO A 111 15.73 13.80 1.76
N ALA A 112 15.23 14.31 2.89
CA ALA A 112 15.47 13.74 4.21
C ALA A 112 14.83 12.37 4.44
N GLN A 113 13.94 11.93 3.55
CA GLN A 113 13.21 10.66 3.63
C GLN A 113 13.57 9.70 2.49
N ALA A 114 14.54 10.03 1.66
CA ALA A 114 14.90 9.25 0.47
C ALA A 114 15.25 7.78 0.83
N ASP A 115 16.12 7.58 1.81
CA ASP A 115 16.54 6.24 2.23
C ASP A 115 15.38 5.43 2.86
N ALA A 116 14.55 6.08 3.65
CA ALA A 116 13.38 5.45 4.25
C ALA A 116 12.35 5.05 3.20
N ALA A 117 12.15 5.90 2.18
CA ALA A 117 11.26 5.61 1.07
C ALA A 117 11.77 4.43 0.22
N GLU A 118 13.08 4.40 -0.06
CA GLU A 118 13.70 3.29 -0.80
C GLU A 118 13.56 1.96 -0.04
N LYS A 119 13.87 1.96 1.25
CA LYS A 119 13.67 0.79 2.13
C LYS A 119 12.22 0.31 2.12
N ALA A 120 11.26 1.23 2.20
CA ALA A 120 9.84 0.90 2.21
C ALA A 120 9.38 0.36 0.85
N ILE A 121 9.84 0.91 -0.26
CA ILE A 121 9.53 0.41 -1.61
C ILE A 121 9.98 -1.05 -1.74
N LEU A 122 11.24 -1.35 -1.40
CA LEU A 122 11.78 -2.71 -1.46
C LEU A 122 11.00 -3.68 -0.57
N PHE A 123 10.65 -3.25 0.64
CA PHE A 123 9.82 -4.04 1.56
C PHE A 123 8.45 -4.35 0.95
N TYR A 124 7.76 -3.34 0.41
CA TYR A 124 6.42 -3.54 -0.16
C TYR A 124 6.44 -4.45 -1.39
N ILE A 125 7.45 -4.33 -2.25
CA ILE A 125 7.63 -5.21 -3.40
C ILE A 125 7.82 -6.66 -2.93
N ASP A 126 8.71 -6.91 -1.98
CA ASP A 126 8.96 -8.23 -1.42
C ASP A 126 7.69 -8.79 -0.76
N ALA A 127 7.02 -8.00 0.07
CA ALA A 127 5.80 -8.40 0.76
C ALA A 127 4.66 -8.74 -0.21
N ILE A 128 4.48 -7.97 -1.28
CA ILE A 128 3.49 -8.27 -2.33
C ILE A 128 3.81 -9.62 -2.96
N GLN A 129 5.05 -9.85 -3.37
CA GLN A 129 5.44 -11.09 -4.05
C GLN A 129 5.29 -12.32 -3.12
N LYS A 130 5.69 -12.19 -1.86
CA LYS A 130 5.56 -13.27 -0.85
C LYS A 130 4.12 -13.59 -0.48
N THR A 131 3.22 -12.63 -0.54
CA THR A 131 1.82 -12.81 -0.14
C THR A 131 0.90 -13.21 -1.30
N GLN A 132 1.42 -13.42 -2.51
CA GLN A 132 0.66 -14.00 -3.60
C GLN A 132 0.12 -15.38 -3.19
N ILE A 133 -1.13 -15.68 -3.54
CA ILE A 133 -1.73 -16.98 -3.26
C ILE A 133 -1.06 -18.02 -4.16
N PRO A 134 -0.38 -19.05 -3.61
CA PRO A 134 0.60 -19.84 -4.36
C PRO A 134 0.04 -20.55 -5.60
N GLU A 135 -1.00 -21.35 -5.47
CA GLU A 135 -1.45 -22.24 -6.52
C GLU A 135 -2.30 -21.55 -7.58
N VAL A 136 -3.05 -20.54 -7.18
CA VAL A 136 -4.05 -19.86 -8.03
C VAL A 136 -3.51 -18.58 -8.63
N GLY A 137 -2.52 -17.98 -7.98
CA GLY A 137 -2.04 -16.64 -8.28
C GLY A 137 -2.99 -15.55 -7.76
N GLY A 138 -2.58 -14.29 -7.95
CA GLY A 138 -3.36 -13.15 -7.46
C GLY A 138 -3.31 -12.95 -5.96
N TRP A 139 -4.11 -12.00 -5.49
CA TRP A 139 -4.16 -11.59 -4.07
C TRP A 139 -5.58 -11.44 -3.58
N ASN A 140 -5.77 -11.69 -2.30
CA ASN A 140 -7.03 -11.44 -1.64
C ASN A 140 -7.08 -10.02 -1.05
N TYR A 141 -8.28 -9.46 -0.98
CA TYR A 141 -8.50 -8.17 -0.33
C TYR A 141 -8.30 -8.26 1.19
N SER A 142 -8.81 -9.32 1.79
CA SER A 142 -8.68 -9.58 3.20
C SER A 142 -8.37 -11.05 3.43
N ARG A 143 -7.47 -11.34 4.35
CA ARG A 143 -7.23 -12.69 4.79
C ARG A 143 -8.40 -13.18 5.63
N GLY A 144 -8.86 -14.38 5.37
CA GLY A 144 -9.89 -15.05 6.16
C GLY A 144 -9.36 -15.57 7.49
N LYS A 145 -9.93 -16.68 7.96
CA LYS A 145 -9.46 -17.33 9.17
C LYS A 145 -8.07 -17.93 8.98
N ILE A 146 -7.38 -18.13 10.11
CA ILE A 146 -6.14 -18.90 10.15
C ILE A 146 -6.36 -20.24 9.43
N ASN A 147 -5.43 -20.61 8.55
CA ASN A 147 -5.43 -21.85 7.76
C ASN A 147 -6.56 -22.02 6.70
N GLU A 148 -7.34 -21.00 6.42
CA GLU A 148 -8.19 -21.00 5.23
C GLU A 148 -7.52 -20.16 4.14
N ALA A 149 -7.18 -20.82 3.02
CA ALA A 149 -6.74 -20.13 1.82
C ALA A 149 -7.93 -19.30 1.28
N ALA A 150 -7.94 -18.01 1.55
CA ALA A 150 -8.94 -17.14 0.95
C ALA A 150 -8.70 -17.07 -0.57
N PRO A 151 -9.74 -17.21 -1.40
CA PRO A 151 -9.57 -17.13 -2.84
C PRO A 151 -9.05 -15.73 -3.25
N PRO A 152 -8.27 -15.63 -4.31
CA PRO A 152 -7.87 -14.34 -4.83
C PRO A 152 -9.08 -13.55 -5.29
N SER A 153 -8.96 -12.23 -5.31
CA SER A 153 -10.00 -11.32 -5.76
C SER A 153 -9.48 -10.49 -6.95
N PRO A 154 -10.20 -10.40 -8.08
CA PRO A 154 -9.85 -9.51 -9.18
C PRO A 154 -9.74 -8.06 -8.71
N PHE A 155 -10.58 -7.65 -7.77
CA PHE A 155 -10.58 -6.33 -7.16
C PHE A 155 -9.25 -5.98 -6.48
N MET A 156 -8.56 -6.96 -5.89
CA MET A 156 -7.25 -6.75 -5.26
C MET A 156 -6.11 -7.07 -6.22
N THR A 157 -6.27 -8.09 -7.05
CA THR A 157 -5.24 -8.55 -7.98
C THR A 157 -4.88 -7.48 -9.02
N ALA A 158 -5.87 -6.82 -9.61
CA ALA A 158 -5.62 -5.81 -10.64
C ALA A 158 -4.80 -4.60 -10.12
N PRO A 159 -5.15 -3.91 -9.03
CA PRO A 159 -4.34 -2.81 -8.53
C PRO A 159 -2.97 -3.27 -8.01
N THR A 160 -2.84 -4.49 -7.52
CA THR A 160 -1.54 -5.05 -7.09
C THR A 160 -0.62 -5.30 -8.29
N LEU A 161 -1.14 -5.85 -9.38
CA LEU A 161 -0.40 -5.98 -10.64
C LEU A 161 0.03 -4.61 -11.19
N GLN A 162 -0.85 -3.61 -11.14
CA GLN A 162 -0.48 -2.25 -11.53
C GLN A 162 0.70 -1.73 -10.71
N ALA A 163 0.70 -1.95 -9.39
CA ALA A 163 1.80 -1.55 -8.51
C ALA A 163 3.12 -2.25 -8.90
N LEU A 164 3.08 -3.55 -9.22
CA LEU A 164 4.26 -4.29 -9.67
C LEU A 164 4.77 -3.80 -11.05
N TYR A 165 3.88 -3.46 -11.98
CA TYR A 165 4.29 -2.85 -13.25
C TYR A 165 4.89 -1.46 -13.07
N GLU A 166 4.31 -0.63 -12.20
CA GLU A 166 4.87 0.68 -11.84
C GLU A 166 6.25 0.54 -11.21
N ALA A 167 6.46 -0.46 -10.33
CA ALA A 167 7.75 -0.77 -9.73
C ALA A 167 8.78 -1.22 -10.78
N ARG A 168 8.40 -2.11 -11.70
CA ARG A 168 9.28 -2.54 -12.79
C ARG A 168 9.66 -1.39 -13.73
N ALA A 169 8.71 -0.52 -14.04
CA ALA A 169 8.97 0.69 -14.83
C ALA A 169 9.92 1.68 -14.13
N ALA A 170 9.93 1.67 -12.79
CA ALA A 170 10.87 2.45 -11.98
C ALA A 170 12.24 1.77 -11.77
N GLY A 171 12.48 0.61 -12.39
CA GLY A 171 13.77 -0.10 -12.39
C GLY A 171 13.93 -1.16 -11.31
N TYR A 172 12.87 -1.53 -10.58
CA TYR A 172 12.92 -2.60 -9.59
C TYR A 172 12.76 -3.98 -10.24
N GLU A 173 13.42 -4.97 -9.67
CA GLU A 173 13.28 -6.37 -10.08
C GLU A 173 11.95 -6.93 -9.58
N ILE A 174 11.17 -7.49 -10.50
CA ILE A 174 9.90 -8.15 -10.23
C ILE A 174 9.95 -9.54 -10.83
N ASP A 175 9.63 -10.55 -10.03
CA ASP A 175 9.57 -11.94 -10.47
C ASP A 175 8.47 -12.09 -11.54
N ALA A 176 8.89 -12.46 -12.75
CA ALA A 176 8.00 -12.68 -13.87
C ALA A 176 6.95 -13.76 -13.58
N SER A 177 7.30 -14.80 -12.82
CA SER A 177 6.38 -15.88 -12.49
C SER A 177 5.22 -15.43 -11.60
N VAL A 178 5.46 -14.44 -10.71
CA VAL A 178 4.40 -13.80 -9.90
C VAL A 178 3.42 -13.04 -10.80
N VAL A 179 3.96 -12.30 -11.76
CA VAL A 179 3.15 -11.53 -12.72
C VAL A 179 2.32 -12.46 -13.59
N ASP A 180 2.93 -13.49 -14.15
CA ASP A 180 2.27 -14.44 -15.07
C ASP A 180 1.13 -15.19 -14.37
N ARG A 181 1.33 -15.68 -13.14
CA ARG A 181 0.27 -16.33 -12.37
C ARG A 181 -0.91 -15.38 -12.11
N ALA A 182 -0.64 -14.14 -11.78
CA ALA A 182 -1.70 -13.17 -11.52
C ALA A 182 -2.46 -12.76 -12.77
N LEU A 183 -1.79 -12.65 -13.93
CA LEU A 183 -2.44 -12.42 -15.22
C LEU A 183 -3.34 -13.60 -15.61
N ASN A 184 -2.85 -14.82 -15.46
CA ASN A 184 -3.63 -16.03 -15.73
C ASN A 184 -4.89 -16.08 -14.85
N TYR A 185 -4.77 -15.73 -13.57
CA TYR A 185 -5.91 -15.64 -12.68
C TYR A 185 -6.96 -14.61 -13.17
N LEU A 186 -6.53 -13.42 -13.56
CA LEU A 186 -7.44 -12.39 -14.06
C LEU A 186 -8.14 -12.83 -15.36
N GLU A 187 -7.42 -13.46 -16.27
CA GLU A 187 -8.01 -13.98 -17.51
C GLU A 187 -9.07 -15.06 -17.23
N GLN A 188 -8.79 -15.98 -16.31
CA GLN A 188 -9.75 -16.99 -15.89
C GLN A 188 -10.96 -16.42 -15.14
N SER A 189 -10.80 -15.26 -14.52
CA SER A 189 -11.86 -14.57 -13.77
C SER A 189 -12.77 -13.73 -14.68
N ARG A 190 -12.44 -13.60 -15.96
CA ARG A 190 -13.22 -12.82 -16.92
C ARG A 190 -14.59 -13.44 -17.14
N ALA A 191 -15.64 -12.62 -17.03
CA ALA A 191 -16.99 -13.08 -17.35
C ALA A 191 -17.13 -13.37 -18.85
N PRO A 192 -17.99 -14.35 -19.26
CA PRO A 192 -18.21 -14.67 -20.68
C PRO A 192 -18.70 -13.49 -21.54
N SER A 193 -19.30 -12.49 -20.91
CA SER A 193 -19.80 -11.28 -21.58
C SER A 193 -18.73 -10.18 -21.78
N GLY A 194 -17.50 -10.45 -21.45
CA GLY A 194 -16.39 -9.51 -21.59
C GLY A 194 -15.70 -9.19 -20.32
#